data_bae096f0ea2fd8db731d94b87d687ac1
#
_entry.id   bae096f0ea2fd8db731d94b87d687ac1
#
_cell.length_a   1.000
_cell.length_b   1.000
_cell.length_c   1.000
_cell.angle_alpha   90.00
_cell.angle_beta   90.00
_cell.angle_gamma   90.00
#
_symmetry.space_group_name_H-M   'P 1'
#
loop_
_entity.id
_entity.type
_entity.pdbx_description
1 polymer ?
#
loop_
_entity_poly.entity_id
_entity_poly.type
_entity_poly.pdbx_seq_one_letter_code
_entity_poly.pdbx_strand_id
1 'polypeptide(L)'
;MRDPLLIPDEAAAEAASADLSERTAALPDPDPAHAWWAWWREQGQPALTRLLRTEWNPTGEADVPEDEYASYATRLGDLLREGIPEEEIVAFLSQTRTGALGLPASADEDRRVAAQVHAWYFAARRAAE
;
A
#
# COMPACT_ATOMS: atom_id res chain seq x y z
N MET A 1 28.36 -37.34 31.92
CA MET A 1 27.82 -36.99 31.53
C MET A 1 27.67 -36.11 30.87
N ARG A 2 27.44 -35.84 30.43
CA ARG A 2 27.03 -35.25 29.85
C ARG A 2 26.53 -34.68 29.24
N ASP A 3 27.08 -34.50 29.15
CA ASP A 3 26.43 -34.25 28.41
C ASP A 3 25.06 -34.60 28.37
N PRO A 4 24.42 -35.18 29.17
CA PRO A 4 23.00 -35.35 29.26
C PRO A 4 22.22 -34.06 29.36
N LEU A 5 22.86 -33.01 29.86
CA LEU A 5 22.24 -31.68 29.91
C LEU A 5 22.09 -31.06 28.54
N LEU A 6 23.01 -31.35 27.66
CA LEU A 6 22.98 -30.77 26.32
C LEU A 6 21.85 -31.33 25.48
N ILE A 7 21.64 -32.63 25.55
CA ILE A 7 20.60 -33.28 24.76
C ILE A 7 19.20 -32.80 25.12
N PRO A 8 18.80 -32.74 26.42
CA PRO A 8 17.51 -32.19 26.78
C PRO A 8 17.35 -30.73 26.39
N ASP A 9 18.42 -29.94 26.47
CA ASP A 9 18.36 -28.54 26.07
C ASP A 9 18.08 -28.36 24.61
N GLU A 10 18.66 -29.21 23.78
CA GLU A 10 18.42 -29.15 22.34
C GLU A 10 16.97 -29.50 22.02
N ALA A 11 16.43 -30.51 22.65
CA ALA A 11 15.05 -30.90 22.43
C ALA A 11 14.08 -29.80 22.89
N ALA A 12 14.39 -29.16 24.02
CA ALA A 12 13.56 -28.06 24.54
C ALA A 12 13.61 -26.86 23.60
N ALA A 13 14.77 -26.57 23.03
CA ALA A 13 14.91 -25.45 22.12
C ALA A 13 14.15 -25.70 20.83
N GLU A 14 14.17 -26.93 20.31
CA GLU A 14 13.43 -27.27 19.12
C GLU A 14 11.92 -27.17 19.34
N ALA A 15 11.44 -27.67 20.47
CA ALA A 15 10.04 -27.59 20.80
C ALA A 15 9.56 -26.16 20.96
N ALA A 16 10.37 -25.32 21.61
CA ALA A 16 10.05 -23.89 21.77
C ALA A 16 10.02 -23.17 20.44
N SER A 17 10.93 -23.49 19.54
CA SER A 17 10.96 -22.90 18.23
C SER A 17 9.74 -23.25 17.41
N ALA A 18 9.31 -24.49 17.44
CA ALA A 18 8.11 -24.93 16.74
C ALA A 18 6.86 -24.25 17.30
N ASP A 19 6.79 -24.12 18.62
CA ASP A 19 5.67 -23.45 19.27
C ASP A 19 5.59 -21.97 18.89
N LEU A 20 6.73 -21.29 18.80
CA LEU A 20 6.78 -19.90 18.37
C LEU A 20 6.32 -19.75 16.93
N SER A 21 6.67 -20.69 16.07
CA SER A 21 6.22 -20.66 14.68
C SER A 21 4.72 -20.78 14.58
N GLU A 22 4.11 -21.65 15.35
CA GLU A 22 2.67 -21.82 15.39
C GLU A 22 1.99 -20.55 15.89
N ARG A 23 2.53 -19.93 16.93
CA ARG A 23 1.99 -18.69 17.46
C ARG A 23 2.09 -17.56 16.47
N THR A 24 3.18 -17.48 15.76
CA THR A 24 3.38 -16.45 14.75
C THR A 24 2.37 -16.60 13.63
N ALA A 25 2.06 -17.82 13.23
CA ALA A 25 1.06 -18.07 12.20
C ALA A 25 -0.35 -17.71 12.66
N ALA A 26 -0.64 -17.89 13.95
CA ALA A 26 -1.96 -17.62 14.53
C ALA A 26 -2.17 -16.16 14.89
N LEU A 27 -1.10 -15.39 15.10
CA LEU A 27 -1.17 -13.99 15.52
C LEU A 27 -1.03 -13.05 14.33
N PRO A 28 -1.51 -11.81 14.45
CA PRO A 28 -1.26 -10.80 13.42
C PRO A 28 0.24 -10.60 13.22
N ASP A 29 0.61 -10.27 12.01
CA ASP A 29 2.02 -10.01 11.68
C ASP A 29 2.51 -8.82 12.51
N PRO A 30 3.59 -8.98 13.28
CA PRO A 30 4.12 -7.86 14.07
C PRO A 30 4.85 -6.81 13.25
N ASP A 31 5.18 -7.09 11.99
CA ASP A 31 5.87 -6.14 11.14
C ASP A 31 4.85 -5.25 10.43
N PRO A 32 4.77 -3.95 10.82
CA PRO A 32 3.83 -3.04 10.18
C PRO A 32 4.05 -2.88 8.69
N ALA A 33 5.31 -2.95 8.24
CA ALA A 33 5.60 -2.83 6.82
C ALA A 33 5.05 -4.01 6.04
N HIS A 34 5.20 -5.22 6.58
CA HIS A 34 4.67 -6.42 5.93
C HIS A 34 3.13 -6.38 5.88
N ALA A 35 2.50 -5.98 6.97
CA ALA A 35 1.05 -5.86 7.02
C ALA A 35 0.55 -4.83 6.02
N TRP A 36 1.26 -3.70 5.89
CA TRP A 36 0.90 -2.68 4.91
C TRP A 36 0.99 -3.22 3.49
N TRP A 37 2.07 -3.94 3.14
CA TRP A 37 2.25 -4.48 1.80
C TRP A 37 1.22 -5.53 1.46
N ALA A 38 0.81 -6.36 2.43
CA ALA A 38 -0.24 -7.34 2.21
C ALA A 38 -1.57 -6.65 1.92
N TRP A 39 -1.92 -5.63 2.73
CA TRP A 39 -3.11 -4.83 2.51
C TRP A 39 -3.07 -4.13 1.15
N TRP A 40 -1.92 -3.54 0.81
CA TRP A 40 -1.75 -2.81 -0.44
C TRP A 40 -2.00 -3.72 -1.64
N ARG A 41 -1.38 -4.88 -1.64
CA ARG A 41 -1.50 -5.82 -2.73
C ARG A 41 -2.92 -6.34 -2.90
N GLU A 42 -3.59 -6.63 -1.80
CA GLU A 42 -4.93 -7.23 -1.82
C GLU A 42 -6.04 -6.22 -2.01
N GLN A 43 -5.93 -5.03 -1.43
CA GLN A 43 -7.02 -4.06 -1.39
C GLN A 43 -6.61 -2.68 -1.87
N GLY A 44 -5.49 -2.17 -1.41
CA GLY A 44 -5.12 -0.78 -1.63
C GLY A 44 -4.85 -0.45 -3.09
N GLN A 45 -3.97 -1.20 -3.73
CA GLN A 45 -3.58 -0.95 -5.11
C GLN A 45 -4.76 -1.09 -6.08
N PRO A 46 -5.58 -2.14 -6.02
CA PRO A 46 -6.74 -2.21 -6.90
C PRO A 46 -7.74 -1.09 -6.67
N ALA A 47 -7.97 -0.71 -5.41
CA ALA A 47 -8.91 0.37 -5.09
C ALA A 47 -8.41 1.72 -5.59
N LEU A 48 -7.13 2.02 -5.37
CA LEU A 48 -6.56 3.28 -5.82
C LEU A 48 -6.51 3.35 -7.34
N THR A 49 -6.17 2.25 -8.01
CA THR A 49 -6.21 2.18 -9.46
C THR A 49 -7.59 2.54 -9.98
N ARG A 50 -8.62 1.97 -9.38
CA ARG A 50 -10.00 2.26 -9.78
C ARG A 50 -10.37 3.71 -9.51
N LEU A 51 -9.95 4.25 -8.36
CA LEU A 51 -10.24 5.62 -8.01
C LEU A 51 -9.62 6.58 -9.03
N LEU A 52 -8.37 6.37 -9.40
CA LEU A 52 -7.70 7.20 -10.39
C LEU A 52 -8.37 7.06 -11.76
N ARG A 53 -8.78 5.88 -12.11
CA ARG A 53 -9.40 5.61 -13.39
C ARG A 53 -10.79 6.25 -13.50
N THR A 54 -11.56 6.25 -12.43
CA THR A 54 -12.93 6.74 -12.46
C THR A 54 -13.03 8.21 -12.09
N GLU A 55 -12.27 8.67 -11.09
CA GLU A 55 -12.40 10.02 -10.57
C GLU A 55 -11.42 11.01 -11.17
N TRP A 56 -10.20 10.57 -11.47
CA TRP A 56 -9.21 11.45 -12.06
C TRP A 56 -9.32 11.45 -13.59
N ASN A 57 -9.18 10.30 -14.21
CA ASN A 57 -9.33 10.05 -15.64
C ASN A 57 -8.95 11.28 -16.48
N PRO A 58 -7.70 11.74 -16.44
CA PRO A 58 -7.31 13.02 -17.04
C PRO A 58 -7.40 13.03 -18.57
N THR A 59 -7.31 11.87 -19.22
CA THR A 59 -7.43 11.77 -20.67
C THR A 59 -8.89 11.79 -21.13
N GLY A 60 -9.82 11.47 -20.24
CA GLY A 60 -11.23 11.34 -20.59
C GLY A 60 -11.54 10.12 -21.47
N GLU A 61 -10.58 9.25 -21.66
CA GLU A 61 -10.74 8.08 -22.51
C GLU A 61 -11.06 6.84 -21.69
N ALA A 62 -12.01 6.05 -22.18
CA ALA A 62 -12.39 4.81 -21.52
C ALA A 62 -11.40 3.68 -21.81
N ASP A 63 -10.62 3.82 -22.86
CA ASP A 63 -9.75 2.76 -23.36
C ASP A 63 -8.30 2.83 -22.85
N VAL A 64 -8.02 3.67 -21.88
CA VAL A 64 -6.67 3.73 -21.29
C VAL A 64 -6.37 2.39 -20.62
N PRO A 65 -5.22 1.77 -20.92
CA PRO A 65 -4.88 0.51 -20.28
C PRO A 65 -4.88 0.59 -18.77
N GLU A 66 -5.44 -0.41 -18.13
CA GLU A 66 -5.49 -0.46 -16.66
C GLU A 66 -4.09 -0.44 -16.05
N ASP A 67 -3.11 -1.03 -16.75
CA ASP A 67 -1.72 -1.07 -16.33
C ASP A 67 -1.13 0.32 -16.11
N GLU A 68 -1.55 1.29 -16.90
CA GLU A 68 -1.07 2.66 -16.79
C GLU A 68 -1.50 3.27 -15.47
N TYR A 69 -2.78 3.15 -15.12
CA TYR A 69 -3.27 3.64 -13.85
C TYR A 69 -2.71 2.84 -12.68
N ALA A 70 -2.50 1.54 -12.86
CA ALA A 70 -1.88 0.71 -11.83
C ALA A 70 -0.46 1.20 -11.52
N SER A 71 0.28 1.62 -12.52
CA SER A 71 1.62 2.18 -12.34
C SER A 71 1.58 3.46 -11.53
N TYR A 72 0.65 4.36 -11.86
CA TYR A 72 0.49 5.61 -11.10
C TYR A 72 0.05 5.33 -9.66
N ALA A 73 -0.86 4.38 -9.48
CA ALA A 73 -1.31 3.99 -8.15
C ALA A 73 -0.17 3.45 -7.31
N THR A 74 0.72 2.66 -7.90
CA THR A 74 1.86 2.10 -7.19
C THR A 74 2.80 3.20 -6.69
N ARG A 75 3.11 4.18 -7.54
CA ARG A 75 3.95 5.30 -7.14
C ARG A 75 3.29 6.14 -6.06
N LEU A 76 2.02 6.41 -6.22
CA LEU A 76 1.27 7.19 -5.23
C LEU A 76 1.16 6.42 -3.92
N GLY A 77 1.01 5.11 -3.98
CA GLY A 77 1.00 4.25 -2.80
C GLY A 77 2.27 4.35 -1.99
N ASP A 78 3.42 4.39 -2.65
CA ASP A 78 4.70 4.57 -1.97
C ASP A 78 4.72 5.90 -1.21
N LEU A 79 4.23 6.97 -1.82
CA LEU A 79 4.18 8.27 -1.18
C LEU A 79 3.20 8.28 -0.01
N LEU A 80 2.04 7.66 -0.18
CA LEU A 80 1.05 7.57 0.90
C LEU A 80 1.60 6.80 2.08
N ARG A 81 2.37 5.75 1.82
CA ARG A 81 3.01 4.97 2.88
C ARG A 81 3.99 5.83 3.67
N GLU A 82 4.65 6.77 3.02
CA GLU A 82 5.57 7.69 3.68
C GLU A 82 4.85 8.80 4.45
N GLY A 83 3.54 8.91 4.29
CA GLY A 83 2.75 9.89 5.03
C GLY A 83 2.78 11.29 4.45
N ILE A 84 2.84 11.42 3.13
CA ILE A 84 2.88 12.74 2.49
C ILE A 84 1.58 13.53 2.74
N PRO A 85 1.68 14.86 2.81
CA PRO A 85 0.48 15.69 2.93
C PRO A 85 -0.31 15.74 1.62
N GLU A 86 -1.56 16.16 1.72
CA GLU A 86 -2.46 16.23 0.57
C GLU A 86 -1.89 17.08 -0.57
N GLU A 87 -1.19 18.15 -0.25
CA GLU A 87 -0.59 19.02 -1.26
C GLU A 87 0.42 18.29 -2.14
N GLU A 88 1.13 17.32 -1.58
CA GLU A 88 2.07 16.51 -2.37
C GLU A 88 1.35 15.52 -3.27
N ILE A 89 0.16 15.08 -2.87
CA ILE A 89 -0.68 14.26 -3.75
C ILE A 89 -1.11 15.10 -4.94
N VAL A 90 -1.52 16.35 -4.69
CA VAL A 90 -1.86 17.28 -5.77
C VAL A 90 -0.68 17.43 -6.73
N ALA A 91 0.51 17.63 -6.19
CA ALA A 91 1.72 17.79 -7.01
C ALA A 91 1.98 16.57 -7.87
N PHE A 92 1.82 15.37 -7.29
CA PHE A 92 2.00 14.13 -8.03
C PHE A 92 1.02 14.04 -9.20
N LEU A 93 -0.25 14.30 -8.96
CA LEU A 93 -1.27 14.25 -10.01
C LEU A 93 -1.02 15.28 -11.09
N SER A 94 -0.65 16.49 -10.69
CA SER A 94 -0.39 17.57 -11.63
C SER A 94 0.83 17.28 -12.49
N GLN A 95 1.91 16.80 -11.91
CA GLN A 95 3.11 16.45 -12.64
C GLN A 95 2.87 15.29 -13.61
N THR A 96 2.08 14.30 -13.19
CA THR A 96 1.74 13.18 -14.06
C THR A 96 0.88 13.65 -15.23
N ARG A 97 -0.10 14.51 -14.95
CA ARG A 97 -0.98 15.05 -15.97
C ARG A 97 -0.23 15.83 -17.04
N THR A 98 0.60 16.75 -16.62
CA THR A 98 1.28 17.64 -17.55
C THR A 98 2.55 17.05 -18.12
N GLY A 99 3.25 16.20 -17.36
CA GLY A 99 4.50 15.59 -17.77
C GLY A 99 4.29 14.29 -18.53
N ALA A 100 3.98 13.22 -17.81
CA ALA A 100 3.87 11.89 -18.41
C ALA A 100 2.76 11.80 -19.44
N LEU A 101 1.62 12.46 -19.21
CA LEU A 101 0.47 12.40 -20.10
C LEU A 101 0.44 13.56 -21.12
N GLY A 102 1.24 14.60 -20.89
CA GLY A 102 1.29 15.74 -21.81
C GLY A 102 -0.01 16.49 -21.95
N LEU A 103 -0.82 16.54 -20.92
CA LEU A 103 -2.14 17.16 -20.92
C LEU A 103 -2.09 18.56 -20.29
N PRO A 104 -3.09 19.42 -20.59
CA PRO A 104 -3.17 20.71 -19.93
C PRO A 104 -3.36 20.57 -18.42
N ALA A 105 -2.82 21.52 -17.66
CA ALA A 105 -2.97 21.54 -16.23
C ALA A 105 -4.44 21.72 -15.82
N SER A 106 -4.84 21.09 -14.72
CA SER A 106 -6.17 21.23 -14.14
C SER A 106 -6.05 21.18 -12.62
N ALA A 107 -5.65 22.29 -12.02
CA ALA A 107 -5.36 22.35 -10.60
C ALA A 107 -6.59 22.02 -9.74
N ASP A 108 -7.77 22.49 -10.14
CA ASP A 108 -8.99 22.24 -9.38
C ASP A 108 -9.34 20.75 -9.36
N GLU A 109 -9.21 20.08 -10.48
CA GLU A 109 -9.50 18.66 -10.56
C GLU A 109 -8.46 17.85 -9.79
N ASP A 110 -7.19 18.19 -9.93
CA ASP A 110 -6.14 17.50 -9.20
C ASP A 110 -6.31 17.66 -7.69
N ARG A 111 -6.73 18.83 -7.25
CA ARG A 111 -7.03 19.06 -5.82
C ARG A 111 -8.21 18.22 -5.36
N ARG A 112 -9.26 18.16 -6.15
CA ARG A 112 -10.43 17.37 -5.84
C ARG A 112 -10.09 15.88 -5.69
N VAL A 113 -9.34 15.35 -6.65
CA VAL A 113 -8.96 13.94 -6.63
C VAL A 113 -7.96 13.67 -5.49
N ALA A 114 -7.03 14.57 -5.25
CA ALA A 114 -6.08 14.42 -4.15
C ALA A 114 -6.81 14.33 -2.80
N ALA A 115 -7.84 15.13 -2.60
CA ALA A 115 -8.64 15.06 -1.38
C ALA A 115 -9.35 13.71 -1.25
N GLN A 116 -9.86 13.18 -2.36
CA GLN A 116 -10.50 11.86 -2.38
C GLN A 116 -9.51 10.76 -2.07
N VAL A 117 -8.31 10.82 -2.67
CA VAL A 117 -7.25 9.83 -2.41
C VAL A 117 -6.84 9.86 -0.95
N HIS A 118 -6.63 11.04 -0.42
CA HIS A 118 -6.19 11.21 0.97
C HIS A 118 -7.24 10.66 1.94
N ALA A 119 -8.50 11.03 1.75
CA ALA A 119 -9.59 10.55 2.59
C ALA A 119 -9.77 9.03 2.47
N TRP A 120 -9.70 8.52 1.26
CA TRP A 120 -9.81 7.08 1.02
C TRP A 120 -8.70 6.33 1.74
N TYR A 121 -7.47 6.81 1.62
CA TYR A 121 -6.32 6.11 2.20
C TYR A 121 -6.45 5.98 3.71
N PHE A 122 -6.78 7.08 4.40
CA PHE A 122 -6.91 7.03 5.85
C PHE A 122 -8.08 6.17 6.30
N ALA A 123 -9.21 6.24 5.60
CA ALA A 123 -10.36 5.41 5.92
C ALA A 123 -10.06 3.93 5.70
N ALA A 124 -9.42 3.60 4.59
CA ALA A 124 -9.11 2.21 4.25
C ALA A 124 -8.07 1.63 5.22
N ARG A 125 -7.07 2.41 5.61
CA ARG A 125 -6.07 1.94 6.55
C ARG A 125 -6.66 1.77 7.94
N ARG A 126 -7.56 2.64 8.35
CA ARG A 126 -8.25 2.50 9.63
C ARG A 126 -9.11 1.24 9.64
N ALA A 127 -9.80 0.96 8.56
CA ALA A 127 -10.64 -0.23 8.44
C ALA A 127 -9.82 -1.52 8.45
N ALA A 128 -8.57 -1.47 7.97
CA ALA A 128 -7.68 -2.62 7.94
C ALA A 128 -7.02 -2.90 9.28
N GLU A 129 -7.06 -1.95 10.20
CA GLU A 129 -6.55 -2.16 11.56
C GLU A 129 -7.59 -2.93 12.36
#